data_d2f61e008c3e233277f2815e865b5bb3
#
_entry.id   d2f61e008c3e233277f2815e865b5bb3
#
_cell.length_a   1.000
_cell.length_b   1.000
_cell.length_c   1.000
_cell.angle_alpha   90.00
_cell.angle_beta   90.00
_cell.angle_gamma   90.00
#
_symmetry.space_group_name_H-M   'P 1'
#
loop_
_entity.id
_entity.type
_entity.pdbx_description
1 polymer ?
#
loop_
_entity_poly.entity_id
_entity_poly.type
_entity_poly.pdbx_seq_one_letter_code
_entity_poly.pdbx_strand_id
1 'polypeptide(L)'
;HAFCTGKYLREVILPRLNKGLENSGRRREDFEISGGGFVVTGADDEAVSKMFEWVRMRVGFYGSTPSYWPVFEQHGWEDLGFKLNDLSKKGQWEQMTNEVSDDIVNEFCAVGRFDQITDKIRRRFAGSVDVIAMPENTPSDLLEEIRQIGRSL
;
A
#
# COMPACT_ATOMS: atom_id res chain seq x y z
N HIS A 1 -1.77 -3.01 7.60
CA HIS A 1 -0.92 -3.89 6.81
C HIS A 1 -0.59 -3.25 5.45
N ALA A 2 0.64 -3.44 4.95
CA ALA A 2 1.07 -2.83 3.68
C ALA A 2 0.32 -3.39 2.45
N PHE A 3 -0.18 -4.63 2.50
CA PHE A 3 -1.01 -5.19 1.44
C PHE A 3 -2.43 -4.60 1.48
N CYS A 4 -2.54 -3.37 1.00
CA CYS A 4 -3.76 -2.58 1.00
C CYS A 4 -3.77 -1.61 -0.18
N THR A 5 -4.82 -1.65 -0.99
CA THR A 5 -5.03 -0.64 -2.04
C THR A 5 -5.79 0.56 -1.49
N GLY A 6 -5.67 1.71 -2.16
CA GLY A 6 -6.43 2.89 -1.77
C GLY A 6 -7.94 2.68 -1.84
N LYS A 7 -8.42 1.91 -2.82
CA LYS A 7 -9.82 1.53 -2.95
C LYS A 7 -10.29 0.69 -1.76
N TYR A 8 -9.55 -0.39 -1.43
CA TYR A 8 -9.89 -1.28 -0.31
C TYR A 8 -9.88 -0.54 1.03
N LEU A 9 -8.91 0.38 1.22
CA LEU A 9 -8.84 1.22 2.42
C LEU A 9 -10.10 2.06 2.59
N ARG A 10 -10.49 2.82 1.56
CA ARG A 10 -11.62 3.75 1.62
C ARG A 10 -12.99 3.06 1.63
N GLU A 11 -13.16 1.98 0.88
CA GLU A 11 -14.47 1.35 0.69
C GLU A 11 -14.74 0.22 1.70
N VAL A 12 -13.69 -0.36 2.29
CA VAL A 12 -13.85 -1.52 3.19
C VAL A 12 -13.31 -1.24 4.60
N ILE A 13 -12.04 -0.80 4.71
CA ILE A 13 -11.39 -0.67 6.03
C ILE A 13 -11.97 0.50 6.81
N LEU A 14 -11.96 1.71 6.24
CA LEU A 14 -12.39 2.91 6.95
C LEU A 14 -13.86 2.83 7.41
N PRO A 15 -14.83 2.37 6.61
CA PRO A 15 -16.21 2.20 7.08
C PRO A 15 -16.32 1.22 8.26
N ARG A 16 -15.55 0.11 8.24
CA ARG A 16 -15.55 -0.85 9.34
C ARG A 16 -14.93 -0.29 10.62
N LEU A 17 -13.83 0.46 10.48
CA LEU A 17 -13.20 1.15 11.61
C LEU A 17 -14.14 2.18 12.23
N ASN A 18 -14.77 3.03 11.42
CA ASN A 18 -15.72 4.04 11.90
C ASN A 18 -16.88 3.39 12.66
N LYS A 19 -17.46 2.32 12.11
CA LYS A 19 -18.51 1.57 12.81
C LYS A 19 -18.02 0.99 14.14
N GLY A 20 -16.77 0.51 14.21
CA GLY A 20 -16.17 0.03 15.46
C GLY A 20 -15.98 1.14 16.49
N LEU A 21 -15.54 2.32 16.07
CA LEU A 21 -15.40 3.50 16.93
C LEU A 21 -16.75 3.96 17.47
N GLU A 22 -17.78 4.07 16.61
CA GLU A 22 -19.14 4.40 17.00
C GLU A 22 -19.70 3.44 18.06
N ASN A 23 -19.57 2.13 17.82
CA ASN A 23 -20.04 1.09 18.72
C ASN A 23 -19.33 1.11 20.10
N SER A 24 -18.08 1.56 20.14
CA SER A 24 -17.29 1.66 21.37
C SER A 24 -17.36 3.04 22.06
N GLY A 25 -18.04 4.01 21.45
CA GLY A 25 -18.10 5.40 21.95
C GLY A 25 -16.76 6.14 21.86
N ARG A 26 -15.80 5.65 21.07
CA ARG A 26 -14.49 6.29 20.87
C ARG A 26 -14.57 7.28 19.71
N ARG A 27 -13.86 8.40 19.86
CA ARG A 27 -13.76 9.41 18.80
C ARG A 27 -12.65 9.04 17.82
N ARG A 28 -12.77 9.50 16.56
CA ARG A 28 -11.76 9.26 15.52
C ARG A 28 -10.38 9.84 15.89
N GLU A 29 -10.37 11.00 16.51
CA GLU A 29 -9.14 11.69 16.96
C GLU A 29 -8.39 10.98 18.09
N ASP A 30 -9.04 10.07 18.81
CA ASP A 30 -8.43 9.25 19.85
C ASP A 30 -7.86 7.93 19.32
N PHE A 31 -7.85 7.75 17.98
CA PHE A 31 -7.45 6.52 17.33
C PHE A 31 -6.54 6.78 16.12
N GLU A 32 -5.32 6.26 16.17
CA GLU A 32 -4.35 6.37 15.08
C GLU A 32 -4.53 5.24 14.04
N ILE A 33 -4.59 5.61 12.76
CA ILE A 33 -4.58 4.68 11.63
C ILE A 33 -3.21 4.69 10.99
N SER A 34 -2.50 3.57 11.07
CA SER A 34 -1.21 3.37 10.44
C SER A 34 -1.30 2.40 9.26
N GLY A 35 -0.70 2.72 8.12
CA GLY A 35 -0.61 1.82 6.97
C GLY A 35 -1.19 2.37 5.68
N GLY A 36 -1.87 1.51 4.91
CA GLY A 36 -2.58 1.90 3.68
C GLY A 36 -1.83 1.68 2.37
N GLY A 37 -0.75 0.87 2.36
CA GLY A 37 0.00 0.53 1.15
C GLY A 37 1.49 0.77 1.29
N PHE A 38 2.19 0.74 0.16
CA PHE A 38 3.64 0.96 0.09
C PHE A 38 3.96 2.38 -0.37
N VAL A 39 5.17 2.84 -0.07
CA VAL A 39 5.80 4.01 -0.67
C VAL A 39 7.02 3.53 -1.44
N VAL A 40 7.04 3.78 -2.75
CA VAL A 40 8.14 3.47 -3.66
C VAL A 40 8.81 4.79 -4.04
N THR A 41 10.00 5.04 -3.48
CA THR A 41 10.71 6.30 -3.70
C THR A 41 12.22 6.10 -3.71
N GLY A 42 12.94 7.02 -4.34
CA GLY A 42 14.38 7.00 -4.46
C GLY A 42 14.94 8.30 -5.01
N ALA A 43 16.27 8.44 -5.00
CA ALA A 43 16.95 9.62 -5.51
C ALA A 43 16.80 9.78 -7.04
N ASP A 44 16.68 8.66 -7.75
CA ASP A 44 16.63 8.60 -9.22
C ASP A 44 15.67 7.49 -9.69
N ASP A 45 15.48 7.41 -10.99
CA ASP A 45 14.55 6.46 -11.61
C ASP A 45 15.03 5.00 -11.45
N GLU A 46 16.35 4.77 -11.35
CA GLU A 46 16.89 3.42 -11.12
C GLU A 46 16.54 2.92 -9.73
N ALA A 47 16.70 3.76 -8.70
CA ALA A 47 16.34 3.44 -7.33
C ALA A 47 14.82 3.21 -7.19
N VAL A 48 14.00 4.04 -7.83
CA VAL A 48 12.54 3.88 -7.87
C VAL A 48 12.18 2.55 -8.55
N SER A 49 12.79 2.24 -9.70
CA SER A 49 12.52 0.99 -10.44
C SER A 49 12.87 -0.25 -9.61
N LYS A 50 14.03 -0.27 -8.96
CA LYS A 50 14.43 -1.38 -8.07
C LYS A 50 13.43 -1.60 -6.94
N MET A 51 12.98 -0.51 -6.33
CA MET A 51 12.00 -0.60 -5.25
C MET A 51 10.63 -1.01 -5.75
N PHE A 52 10.24 -0.58 -6.94
CA PHE A 52 8.99 -1.00 -7.59
C PHE A 52 8.94 -2.51 -7.82
N GLU A 53 10.04 -3.09 -8.33
CA GLU A 53 10.15 -4.55 -8.51
C GLU A 53 10.15 -5.30 -7.18
N TRP A 54 10.77 -4.76 -6.15
CA TRP A 54 10.68 -5.33 -4.80
C TRP A 54 9.22 -5.33 -4.29
N VAL A 55 8.46 -4.24 -4.51
CA VAL A 55 7.03 -4.18 -4.15
C VAL A 55 6.22 -5.17 -5.00
N ARG A 56 6.51 -5.32 -6.30
CA ARG A 56 5.88 -6.32 -7.17
C ARG A 56 5.99 -7.72 -6.58
N MET A 57 7.19 -8.12 -6.17
CA MET A 57 7.42 -9.39 -5.51
C MET A 57 6.60 -9.50 -4.21
N ARG A 58 6.52 -8.45 -3.40
CA ARG A 58 5.72 -8.41 -2.17
C ARG A 58 4.23 -8.55 -2.44
N VAL A 59 3.72 -7.88 -3.46
CA VAL A 59 2.32 -7.99 -3.88
C VAL A 59 2.02 -9.43 -4.32
N GLY A 60 2.88 -10.05 -5.13
CA GLY A 60 2.76 -11.45 -5.51
C GLY A 60 2.76 -12.38 -4.30
N PHE A 61 3.71 -12.19 -3.38
CA PHE A 61 3.83 -13.01 -2.17
C PHE A 61 2.60 -12.91 -1.26
N TYR A 62 2.15 -11.71 -0.91
CA TYR A 62 0.96 -11.54 -0.08
C TYR A 62 -0.31 -11.99 -0.81
N GLY A 63 -0.44 -11.64 -2.10
CA GLY A 63 -1.57 -12.04 -2.94
C GLY A 63 -1.70 -13.55 -3.14
N SER A 64 -0.60 -14.32 -2.96
CA SER A 64 -0.65 -15.77 -2.96
C SER A 64 -1.33 -16.39 -1.72
N THR A 65 -1.57 -15.57 -0.69
CA THR A 65 -2.13 -16.04 0.59
C THR A 65 -3.64 -15.75 0.64
N PRO A 66 -4.50 -16.78 0.79
CA PRO A 66 -5.96 -16.63 0.70
C PRO A 66 -6.57 -15.58 1.64
N SER A 67 -6.00 -15.39 2.84
CA SER A 67 -6.51 -14.38 3.80
C SER A 67 -6.40 -12.93 3.31
N TYR A 68 -5.61 -12.66 2.28
CA TYR A 68 -5.48 -11.35 1.66
C TYR A 68 -6.34 -11.15 0.39
N TRP A 69 -6.99 -12.20 -0.11
CA TRP A 69 -7.82 -12.12 -1.32
C TRP A 69 -8.96 -11.12 -1.28
N PRO A 70 -9.57 -10.75 -0.12
CA PRO A 70 -10.56 -9.68 -0.10
C PRO A 70 -10.06 -8.34 -0.67
N VAL A 71 -8.74 -8.08 -0.68
CA VAL A 71 -8.16 -6.92 -1.35
C VAL A 71 -8.25 -7.06 -2.87
N PHE A 72 -7.99 -8.25 -3.41
CA PHE A 72 -8.10 -8.54 -4.85
C PHE A 72 -9.56 -8.55 -5.31
N GLU A 73 -10.45 -9.15 -4.52
CA GLU A 73 -11.90 -9.21 -4.80
C GLU A 73 -12.50 -7.81 -4.99
N GLN A 74 -12.02 -6.80 -4.23
CA GLN A 74 -12.46 -5.42 -4.38
C GLN A 74 -12.13 -4.82 -5.76
N HIS A 75 -11.19 -5.43 -6.49
CA HIS A 75 -10.76 -5.02 -7.83
C HIS A 75 -11.21 -5.97 -8.94
N GLY A 76 -11.85 -7.09 -8.63
CA GLY A 76 -12.19 -8.13 -9.60
C GLY A 76 -10.98 -8.94 -10.07
N TRP A 77 -9.98 -9.12 -9.17
CA TRP A 77 -8.72 -9.85 -9.46
C TRP A 77 -8.67 -11.22 -8.78
N GLU A 78 -9.82 -11.87 -8.58
CA GLU A 78 -9.90 -13.15 -7.87
C GLU A 78 -9.05 -14.22 -8.56
N ASP A 79 -9.10 -14.28 -9.90
CA ASP A 79 -8.33 -15.24 -10.69
C ASP A 79 -6.82 -15.09 -10.48
N LEU A 80 -6.33 -13.85 -10.30
CA LEU A 80 -4.94 -13.60 -9.96
C LEU A 80 -4.59 -14.24 -8.62
N GLY A 81 -5.41 -14.06 -7.58
CA GLY A 81 -5.20 -14.65 -6.27
C GLY A 81 -5.04 -16.18 -6.35
N PHE A 82 -5.91 -16.86 -7.07
CA PHE A 82 -5.82 -18.32 -7.29
C PHE A 82 -4.55 -18.70 -8.01
N LYS A 83 -4.18 -17.98 -9.07
CA LYS A 83 -2.97 -18.23 -9.86
C LYS A 83 -1.70 -18.05 -9.03
N LEU A 84 -1.60 -16.97 -8.28
CA LEU A 84 -0.45 -16.70 -7.40
C LEU A 84 -0.32 -17.78 -6.31
N ASN A 85 -1.42 -18.23 -5.73
CA ASN A 85 -1.42 -19.30 -4.74
C ASN A 85 -0.91 -20.64 -5.33
N ASP A 86 -1.37 -21.01 -6.54
CA ASP A 86 -0.91 -22.21 -7.22
C ASP A 86 0.59 -22.15 -7.54
N LEU A 87 1.08 -21.03 -8.08
CA LEU A 87 2.50 -20.80 -8.37
C LEU A 87 3.36 -20.85 -7.09
N SER A 88 2.89 -20.24 -6.00
CA SER A 88 3.61 -20.26 -4.72
C SER A 88 3.78 -21.68 -4.16
N LYS A 89 2.73 -22.52 -4.24
CA LYS A 89 2.77 -23.93 -3.82
C LYS A 89 3.73 -24.77 -4.65
N LYS A 90 3.97 -24.38 -5.90
CA LYS A 90 4.94 -25.03 -6.81
C LYS A 90 6.35 -24.46 -6.67
N GLY A 91 6.58 -23.45 -5.82
CA GLY A 91 7.88 -22.80 -5.67
C GLY A 91 8.28 -21.92 -6.86
N GLN A 92 7.32 -21.55 -7.73
CA GLN A 92 7.54 -20.80 -8.97
C GLN A 92 7.51 -19.28 -8.71
N TRP A 93 8.40 -18.79 -7.84
CA TRP A 93 8.40 -17.43 -7.31
C TRP A 93 8.63 -16.36 -8.38
N GLU A 94 9.51 -16.61 -9.34
CA GLU A 94 9.76 -15.68 -10.45
C GLU A 94 8.52 -15.54 -11.35
N GLN A 95 7.93 -16.68 -11.73
CA GLN A 95 6.69 -16.67 -12.51
C GLN A 95 5.55 -15.96 -11.77
N MET A 96 5.41 -16.21 -10.46
CA MET A 96 4.45 -15.54 -9.61
C MET A 96 4.63 -14.02 -9.64
N THR A 97 5.87 -13.54 -9.55
CA THR A 97 6.16 -12.10 -9.62
C THR A 97 5.78 -11.52 -10.98
N ASN A 98 6.05 -12.24 -12.07
CA ASN A 98 5.73 -11.78 -13.44
C ASN A 98 4.22 -11.73 -13.75
N GLU A 99 3.37 -12.39 -12.95
CA GLU A 99 1.92 -12.29 -13.09
C GLU A 99 1.33 -10.97 -12.56
N VAL A 100 2.09 -10.24 -11.75
CA VAL A 100 1.63 -8.97 -11.18
C VAL A 100 2.02 -7.84 -12.11
N SER A 101 1.04 -7.26 -12.83
CA SER A 101 1.27 -6.16 -13.75
C SER A 101 1.63 -4.85 -13.03
N ASP A 102 2.20 -3.89 -13.77
CA ASP A 102 2.50 -2.54 -13.26
C ASP A 102 1.26 -1.84 -12.72
N ASP A 103 0.11 -1.97 -13.40
CA ASP A 103 -1.15 -1.39 -12.96
C ASP A 103 -1.57 -1.91 -11.60
N ILE A 104 -1.42 -3.22 -11.36
CA ILE A 104 -1.70 -3.82 -10.07
C ILE A 104 -0.75 -3.30 -9.01
N VAL A 105 0.56 -3.24 -9.27
CA VAL A 105 1.55 -2.69 -8.32
C VAL A 105 1.20 -1.25 -7.95
N ASN A 106 0.85 -0.41 -8.93
CA ASN A 106 0.48 0.99 -8.73
C ASN A 106 -0.74 1.16 -7.81
N GLU A 107 -1.68 0.20 -7.79
CA GLU A 107 -2.79 0.22 -6.85
C GLU A 107 -2.35 0.02 -5.39
N PHE A 108 -1.19 -0.59 -5.15
CA PHE A 108 -0.64 -0.83 -3.82
C PHE A 108 0.32 0.23 -3.32
N CYS A 109 0.81 1.15 -4.16
CA CYS A 109 1.87 2.08 -3.77
C CYS A 109 1.69 3.53 -4.24
N ALA A 110 2.30 4.45 -3.50
CA ALA A 110 2.64 5.77 -4.00
C ALA A 110 4.04 5.68 -4.64
N VAL A 111 4.20 6.13 -5.89
CA VAL A 111 5.43 5.95 -6.67
C VAL A 111 5.96 7.29 -7.16
N GLY A 112 7.24 7.57 -6.92
CA GLY A 112 7.93 8.74 -7.43
C GLY A 112 9.31 8.95 -6.83
N ARG A 113 10.15 9.77 -7.47
CA ARG A 113 11.43 10.19 -6.89
C ARG A 113 11.20 11.08 -5.66
N PHE A 114 12.26 11.34 -4.89
CA PHE A 114 12.19 12.20 -3.70
C PHE A 114 11.56 13.57 -3.96
N ASP A 115 11.80 14.15 -5.12
CA ASP A 115 11.26 15.45 -5.55
C ASP A 115 9.76 15.41 -5.99
N GLN A 116 9.16 14.22 -6.06
CA GLN A 116 7.80 14.01 -6.57
C GLN A 116 6.89 13.27 -5.57
N ILE A 117 7.49 12.54 -4.64
CA ILE A 117 6.76 11.56 -3.83
C ILE A 117 5.77 12.20 -2.86
N THR A 118 6.06 13.40 -2.37
CA THR A 118 5.20 14.14 -1.44
C THR A 118 3.78 14.31 -1.97
N ASP A 119 3.63 14.75 -3.22
CA ASP A 119 2.31 14.91 -3.85
C ASP A 119 1.61 13.56 -4.09
N LYS A 120 2.36 12.51 -4.38
CA LYS A 120 1.80 11.16 -4.56
C LYS A 120 1.28 10.61 -3.24
N ILE A 121 2.02 10.83 -2.15
CA ILE A 121 1.61 10.47 -0.80
C ILE A 121 0.34 11.22 -0.42
N ARG A 122 0.30 12.53 -0.62
CA ARG A 122 -0.88 13.37 -0.34
C ARG A 122 -2.11 12.84 -1.06
N ARG A 123 -2.02 12.59 -2.37
CA ARG A 123 -3.15 12.10 -3.17
C ARG A 123 -3.65 10.74 -2.72
N ARG A 124 -2.75 9.86 -2.27
CA ARG A 124 -3.10 8.50 -1.89
C ARG A 124 -3.65 8.38 -0.48
N PHE A 125 -3.06 9.09 0.49
CA PHE A 125 -3.25 8.83 1.91
C PHE A 125 -4.02 9.93 2.65
N ALA A 126 -4.18 11.13 2.06
CA ALA A 126 -4.86 12.24 2.69
C ALA A 126 -6.26 11.84 3.20
N GLY A 127 -6.55 12.15 4.47
CA GLY A 127 -7.80 11.84 5.13
C GLY A 127 -8.07 10.35 5.38
N SER A 128 -7.10 9.48 5.08
CA SER A 128 -7.28 8.03 5.19
C SER A 128 -6.43 7.39 6.27
N VAL A 129 -5.21 7.88 6.49
CA VAL A 129 -4.26 7.36 7.48
C VAL A 129 -3.52 8.51 8.17
N ASP A 130 -3.09 8.26 9.40
CA ASP A 130 -2.35 9.24 10.23
C ASP A 130 -0.84 8.99 10.17
N VAL A 131 -0.43 7.73 9.93
CA VAL A 131 0.97 7.31 9.91
C VAL A 131 1.27 6.47 8.68
N ILE A 132 2.32 6.83 7.96
CA ILE A 132 2.82 6.15 6.76
C ILE A 132 4.24 5.66 7.03
N ALA A 133 4.51 4.40 6.71
CA ALA A 133 5.86 3.85 6.74
C ALA A 133 6.65 4.31 5.51
N MET A 134 7.77 4.99 5.73
CA MET A 134 8.68 5.43 4.68
C MET A 134 9.88 4.46 4.60
N PRO A 135 10.50 4.32 3.41
CA PRO A 135 11.77 3.60 3.26
C PRO A 135 12.88 4.18 4.14
N GLU A 136 13.76 3.32 4.66
CA GLU A 136 14.84 3.71 5.59
C GLU A 136 15.82 4.75 5.01
N ASN A 137 16.02 4.75 3.70
CA ASN A 137 16.92 5.67 2.99
C ASN A 137 16.26 7.00 2.60
N THR A 138 15.07 7.30 3.12
CA THR A 138 14.39 8.56 2.85
C THR A 138 15.12 9.72 3.53
N PRO A 139 15.49 10.82 2.80
CA PRO A 139 16.13 11.98 3.38
C PRO A 139 15.35 12.62 4.53
N SER A 140 16.05 13.16 5.53
CA SER A 140 15.43 13.70 6.75
C SER A 140 14.55 14.93 6.49
N ASP A 141 14.95 15.78 5.57
CA ASP A 141 14.19 16.96 5.13
C ASP A 141 12.87 16.57 4.44
N LEU A 142 12.91 15.54 3.60
CA LEU A 142 11.71 14.96 2.98
C LEU A 142 10.79 14.31 4.03
N LEU A 143 11.34 13.62 5.03
CA LEU A 143 10.55 13.06 6.13
C LEU A 143 9.82 14.15 6.91
N GLU A 144 10.46 15.29 7.15
CA GLU A 144 9.83 16.42 7.86
C GLU A 144 8.72 17.06 7.01
N GLU A 145 8.92 17.22 5.70
CA GLU A 145 7.88 17.69 4.78
C GLU A 145 6.64 16.77 4.81
N ILE A 146 6.86 15.46 4.74
CA ILE A 146 5.77 14.46 4.76
C ILE A 146 5.03 14.48 6.11
N ARG A 147 5.73 14.65 7.24
CA ARG A 147 5.11 14.78 8.57
C ARG A 147 4.18 15.99 8.67
N GLN A 148 4.53 17.10 8.01
CA GLN A 148 3.68 18.29 7.98
C GLN A 148 2.38 18.06 7.20
N ILE A 149 2.39 17.19 6.18
CA ILE A 149 1.17 16.80 5.47
C ILE A 149 0.19 16.10 6.42
N GLY A 150 0.65 15.13 7.21
CA GLY A 150 -0.19 14.42 8.17
C GLY A 150 -0.79 15.28 9.27
N ARG A 151 -0.18 16.43 9.60
CA ARG A 151 -0.69 17.39 10.57
C ARG A 151 -1.69 18.40 9.99
N SER A 152 -1.77 18.49 8.66
CA SER A 152 -2.62 19.45 7.94
C SER A 152 -3.90 18.82 7.39
N LEU A 153 -4.14 17.56 7.68
CA LEU A 153 -5.27 16.74 7.24
C LEU A 153 -6.26 16.51 8.39
#